data_de1a8bb9d4720a26d909eaea94a6f6f3
#
_entry.id   de1a8bb9d4720a26d909eaea94a6f6f3
#
_cell.length_a   1.000
_cell.length_b   1.000
_cell.length_c   1.000
_cell.angle_alpha   90.00
_cell.angle_beta   90.00
_cell.angle_gamma   90.00
#
_symmetry.space_group_name_H-M   'P 1'
#
loop_
_entity.id
_entity.type
_entity.pdbx_description
1 polymer ?
#
loop_
_entity_poly.entity_id
_entity_poly.type
_entity_poly.pdbx_seq_one_letter_code
_entity_poly.pdbx_strand_id
1 'polypeptide(L)'
;MRSSGEANVVIVKQTSHNQRARPECDADPQRILSPINDWFQHQGWSPLPFQKRTWEAHLQGLSGLIQVPTGSGKTYAAVMGPIAQMLASANEQAGIRLLYITPLRALGRDLAVALQQPIEAMGWPLRVGIRNGDTPSAERSRQIKKPPE
;
A
#
# COMPACT_ATOMS: atom_id res chain seq x y z
N MET A 1 17.50 16.43 27.00
CA MET A 1 16.95 16.92 25.72
C MET A 1 16.77 15.71 24.81
N ARG A 2 15.52 15.23 24.62
CA ARG A 2 15.23 14.13 23.70
C ARG A 2 14.97 14.76 22.35
N SER A 3 15.84 14.53 21.41
CA SER A 3 15.63 14.88 20.00
C SER A 3 14.37 14.14 19.53
N SER A 4 13.33 14.89 19.25
CA SER A 4 12.13 14.41 18.58
C SER A 4 12.56 13.98 17.19
N GLY A 5 12.67 12.66 16.96
CA GLY A 5 12.95 12.11 15.64
C GLY A 5 11.80 12.49 14.71
N GLU A 6 11.96 13.58 13.98
CA GLU A 6 11.00 14.00 12.97
C GLU A 6 10.88 12.91 11.90
N ALA A 7 9.65 12.53 11.61
CA ALA A 7 9.35 11.59 10.54
C ALA A 7 9.66 12.27 9.20
N ASN A 8 10.73 11.85 8.54
CA ASN A 8 11.13 12.39 7.25
C ASN A 8 10.57 11.52 6.11
N VAL A 9 9.78 12.14 5.24
CA VAL A 9 9.37 11.56 3.96
C VAL A 9 10.09 12.34 2.86
N VAL A 10 11.02 11.68 2.19
CA VAL A 10 11.70 12.25 1.01
C VAL A 10 10.88 11.88 -0.23
N ILE A 11 10.30 12.86 -0.87
CA ILE A 11 9.51 12.71 -2.09
C ILE A 11 10.40 13.03 -3.29
N VAL A 12 10.52 12.09 -4.21
CA VAL A 12 11.28 12.27 -5.45
C VAL A 12 10.30 12.24 -6.62
N LYS A 13 10.26 13.34 -7.38
CA LYS A 13 9.51 13.38 -8.63
C LYS A 13 10.31 12.60 -9.69
N GLN A 14 9.85 11.41 -10.07
CA GLN A 14 10.42 10.72 -11.22
C GLN A 14 9.90 11.34 -12.51
N THR A 15 10.79 11.92 -13.29
CA THR A 15 10.56 12.15 -14.73
C THR A 15 10.79 10.82 -15.46
N SER A 16 9.80 9.95 -15.50
CA SER A 16 9.92 8.71 -16.25
C SER A 16 9.48 8.93 -17.69
N HIS A 17 10.35 8.56 -18.62
CA HIS A 17 10.14 8.57 -20.08
C HIS A 17 9.13 7.52 -20.56
N ASN A 18 8.42 6.84 -19.68
CA ASN A 18 7.42 5.82 -20.02
C ASN A 18 6.07 6.15 -19.35
N GLN A 19 5.45 7.21 -19.84
CA GLN A 19 4.04 7.51 -19.55
C GLN A 19 3.15 6.48 -20.27
N ARG A 20 2.99 5.29 -19.70
CA ARG A 20 1.71 4.63 -19.89
C ARG A 20 0.69 5.52 -19.21
N ALA A 21 -0.25 6.05 -19.98
CA ALA A 21 -1.31 6.92 -19.49
C ALA A 21 -1.93 6.28 -18.24
N ARG A 22 -1.61 6.86 -17.07
CA ARG A 22 -2.42 6.60 -15.88
C ARG A 22 -3.76 7.25 -16.18
N PRO A 23 -4.89 6.59 -15.92
CA PRO A 23 -6.15 7.28 -16.01
C PRO A 23 -6.04 8.54 -15.15
N GLU A 24 -6.26 9.69 -15.76
CA GLU A 24 -6.43 10.96 -15.05
C GLU A 24 -7.63 10.77 -14.15
N CYS A 25 -7.37 10.39 -12.92
CA CYS A 25 -8.38 10.34 -11.90
C CYS A 25 -8.53 11.78 -11.38
N ASP A 26 -9.39 12.58 -12.04
CA ASP A 26 -9.87 13.88 -11.54
C ASP A 26 -10.62 13.75 -10.19
N ALA A 27 -10.60 12.57 -9.60
CA ALA A 27 -11.24 12.30 -8.35
C ALA A 27 -10.45 12.97 -7.20
N ASP A 28 -11.14 13.74 -6.40
CA ASP A 28 -10.64 14.34 -5.18
C ASP A 28 -9.84 13.32 -4.35
N PRO A 29 -8.56 13.57 -4.02
CA PRO A 29 -7.73 12.70 -3.20
C PRO A 29 -8.40 12.32 -1.87
N GLN A 30 -9.18 13.20 -1.28
CA GLN A 30 -9.95 12.95 -0.07
C GLN A 30 -10.98 11.83 -0.27
N ARG A 31 -11.65 11.81 -1.40
CA ARG A 31 -12.62 10.77 -1.76
C ARG A 31 -11.94 9.43 -1.99
N ILE A 32 -10.79 9.42 -2.65
CA ILE A 32 -10.00 8.19 -2.88
C ILE A 32 -9.53 7.60 -1.55
N LEU A 33 -9.12 8.44 -0.60
CA LEU A 33 -8.60 8.02 0.71
C LEU A 33 -9.70 7.71 1.74
N SER A 34 -10.98 7.98 1.44
CA SER A 34 -12.08 7.75 2.39
C SER A 34 -12.10 6.33 2.95
N PRO A 35 -12.01 5.22 2.15
CA PRO A 35 -12.04 3.87 2.70
C PRO A 35 -10.90 3.59 3.69
N ILE A 36 -9.74 4.22 3.48
CA ILE A 36 -8.59 4.07 4.37
C ILE A 36 -8.83 4.81 5.69
N ASN A 37 -9.36 6.03 5.62
CA ASN A 37 -9.70 6.81 6.80
C ASN A 37 -10.77 6.11 7.63
N ASP A 38 -11.79 5.53 6.98
CA ASP A 38 -12.86 4.78 7.64
C ASP A 38 -12.31 3.56 8.39
N TRP A 39 -11.37 2.82 7.78
CA TRP A 39 -10.71 1.71 8.47
C TRP A 39 -9.89 2.18 9.67
N PHE A 40 -9.10 3.25 9.54
CA PHE A 40 -8.36 3.81 10.69
C PHE A 40 -9.30 4.22 11.82
N GLN A 41 -10.41 4.88 11.48
CA GLN A 41 -11.44 5.27 12.45
C GLN A 41 -12.08 4.05 13.13
N HIS A 42 -12.38 2.99 12.37
CA HIS A 42 -12.91 1.73 12.90
C HIS A 42 -11.94 1.07 13.90
N GLN A 43 -10.63 1.25 13.73
CA GLN A 43 -9.61 0.79 14.69
C GLN A 43 -9.43 1.75 15.89
N GLY A 44 -10.13 2.87 15.93
CA GLY A 44 -9.90 3.93 16.94
C GLY A 44 -8.59 4.69 16.72
N TRP A 45 -8.03 4.65 15.51
CA TRP A 45 -6.77 5.29 15.16
C TRP A 45 -6.98 6.56 14.33
N SER A 46 -5.99 7.44 14.36
CA SER A 46 -5.90 8.57 13.45
C SER A 46 -4.64 8.45 12.60
N PRO A 47 -4.74 8.62 11.28
CA PRO A 47 -3.56 8.61 10.43
C PRO A 47 -2.55 9.68 10.83
N LEU A 48 -1.29 9.29 10.92
CA LEU A 48 -0.19 10.20 11.26
C LEU A 48 0.13 11.14 10.09
N PRO A 49 0.65 12.36 10.34
CA PRO A 49 0.93 13.33 9.28
C PRO A 49 1.82 12.79 8.15
N PHE A 50 2.84 11.98 8.47
CA PHE A 50 3.72 11.40 7.45
C PHE A 50 3.00 10.33 6.60
N GLN A 51 2.04 9.59 7.16
CA GLN A 51 1.22 8.62 6.42
C GLN A 51 0.35 9.35 5.39
N LYS A 52 -0.35 10.39 5.81
CA LYS A 52 -1.19 11.22 4.91
C LYS A 52 -0.35 11.80 3.76
N ARG A 53 0.79 12.42 4.05
CA ARG A 53 1.71 12.94 3.02
C ARG A 53 2.19 11.87 2.06
N THR A 54 2.46 10.66 2.54
CA THR A 54 2.89 9.54 1.71
C THR A 54 1.78 9.10 0.76
N TRP A 55 0.55 8.99 1.24
CA TRP A 55 -0.61 8.59 0.42
C TRP A 55 -0.93 9.65 -0.64
N GLU A 56 -0.94 10.92 -0.28
CA GLU A 56 -1.14 12.04 -1.21
C GLU A 56 -0.06 12.05 -2.29
N ALA A 57 1.21 11.90 -1.92
CA ALA A 57 2.32 11.82 -2.85
C ALA A 57 2.17 10.63 -3.82
N HIS A 58 1.74 9.47 -3.32
CA HIS A 58 1.47 8.29 -4.17
C HIS A 58 0.34 8.59 -5.19
N LEU A 59 -0.76 9.18 -4.75
CA LEU A 59 -1.88 9.53 -5.64
C LEU A 59 -1.48 10.54 -6.72
N GLN A 60 -0.52 11.42 -6.42
CA GLN A 60 0.10 12.34 -7.38
C GLN A 60 1.11 11.64 -8.31
N GLY A 61 1.32 10.33 -8.17
CA GLY A 61 2.27 9.56 -8.97
C GLY A 61 3.73 9.77 -8.60
N LEU A 62 4.01 10.29 -7.42
CA LEU A 62 5.37 10.53 -6.95
C LEU A 62 5.98 9.27 -6.35
N SER A 63 7.31 9.14 -6.47
CA SER A 63 8.11 8.15 -5.77
C SER A 63 8.77 8.78 -4.55
N GLY A 64 9.09 7.98 -3.53
CA GLY A 64 9.68 8.53 -2.32
C GLY A 64 10.32 7.49 -1.41
N LEU A 65 10.95 7.98 -0.36
CA LEU A 65 11.54 7.20 0.72
C LEU A 65 10.86 7.58 2.04
N ILE A 66 10.42 6.56 2.78
CA ILE A 66 9.83 6.72 4.11
C ILE A 66 10.90 6.38 5.15
N GLN A 67 11.37 7.37 5.88
CA GLN A 67 12.36 7.21 6.94
C GLN A 67 11.74 7.61 8.27
N VAL A 68 11.33 6.64 9.05
CA VAL A 68 10.71 6.81 10.37
C VAL A 68 11.14 5.66 11.30
N PRO A 69 11.07 5.82 12.63
CA PRO A 69 11.43 4.77 13.59
C PRO A 69 10.62 3.48 13.38
N THR A 70 11.15 2.36 13.88
CA THR A 70 10.43 1.08 13.89
C THR A 70 9.18 1.18 14.76
N GLY A 71 8.08 0.53 14.36
CA GLY A 71 6.82 0.57 15.09
C GLY A 71 5.95 1.82 14.85
N SER A 72 6.40 2.77 14.01
CA SER A 72 5.67 4.02 13.73
C SER A 72 4.56 3.90 12.67
N GLY A 73 4.25 2.72 12.17
CA GLY A 73 3.23 2.53 11.13
C GLY A 73 3.71 2.72 9.69
N LYS A 74 5.02 2.49 9.43
CA LYS A 74 5.62 2.53 8.07
C LYS A 74 4.87 1.67 7.05
N THR A 75 4.46 0.48 7.45
CA THR A 75 3.75 -0.46 6.58
C THR A 75 2.51 0.20 6.00
N TYR A 76 1.66 0.76 6.85
CA TYR A 76 0.44 1.44 6.41
C TYR A 76 0.74 2.72 5.63
N ALA A 77 1.81 3.44 5.95
CA ALA A 77 2.25 4.57 5.14
C ALA A 77 2.59 4.15 3.71
N ALA A 78 3.26 3.01 3.53
CA ALA A 78 3.68 2.53 2.22
C ALA A 78 2.53 1.95 1.38
N VAL A 79 1.55 1.26 2.01
CA VAL A 79 0.59 0.42 1.28
C VAL A 79 -0.80 1.03 1.14
N MET A 80 -1.24 1.91 2.06
CA MET A 80 -2.63 2.38 2.06
C MET A 80 -2.95 3.34 0.92
N GLY A 81 -2.00 4.15 0.44
CA GLY A 81 -2.16 4.95 -0.78
C GLY A 81 -2.43 4.09 -2.02
N PRO A 82 -1.54 3.11 -2.34
CA PRO A 82 -1.80 2.10 -3.37
C PRO A 82 -3.13 1.37 -3.23
N ILE A 83 -3.48 0.91 -2.01
CA ILE A 83 -4.76 0.23 -1.76
C ILE A 83 -5.94 1.15 -2.05
N ALA A 84 -5.92 2.40 -1.60
CA ALA A 84 -6.96 3.39 -1.89
C ALA A 84 -7.15 3.59 -3.39
N GLN A 85 -6.07 3.70 -4.14
CA GLN A 85 -6.10 3.81 -5.60
C GLN A 85 -6.68 2.55 -6.25
N MET A 86 -6.34 1.36 -5.74
CA MET A 86 -6.90 0.10 -6.23
C MET A 86 -8.41 -0.01 -5.98
N LEU A 87 -8.89 0.45 -4.82
CA LEU A 87 -10.31 0.46 -4.49
C LEU A 87 -11.10 1.46 -5.36
N ALA A 88 -10.51 2.62 -5.66
CA ALA A 88 -11.12 3.63 -6.52
C ALA A 88 -11.21 3.18 -7.98
N SER A 89 -10.28 2.32 -8.44
CA SER A 89 -10.20 1.82 -9.82
C SER A 89 -10.64 0.35 -9.96
N ALA A 90 -11.61 -0.09 -9.18
CA ALA A 90 -11.96 -1.50 -8.93
C ALA A 90 -12.32 -2.36 -10.16
N ASN A 91 -12.41 -1.84 -11.36
CA ASN A 91 -12.94 -2.57 -12.50
C ASN A 91 -11.97 -2.84 -13.67
N GLU A 92 -10.70 -2.46 -13.63
CA GLU A 92 -10.01 -2.37 -14.91
C GLU A 92 -8.73 -3.20 -15.10
N GLN A 93 -8.13 -3.77 -14.08
CA GLN A 93 -6.86 -4.48 -14.30
C GLN A 93 -6.76 -5.80 -13.54
N ALA A 94 -6.80 -6.89 -14.28
CA ALA A 94 -6.37 -8.19 -13.75
C ALA A 94 -4.84 -8.21 -13.62
N GLY A 95 -4.33 -8.74 -12.51
CA GLY A 95 -2.90 -8.93 -12.28
C GLY A 95 -2.39 -8.27 -11.01
N ILE A 96 -1.08 -8.33 -10.83
CA ILE A 96 -0.41 -7.74 -9.66
C ILE A 96 -0.38 -6.22 -9.82
N ARG A 97 -1.03 -5.51 -8.91
CA ARG A 97 -1.07 -4.03 -8.86
C ARG A 97 -0.16 -3.45 -7.80
N LEU A 98 0.11 -4.21 -6.73
CA LEU A 98 1.04 -3.85 -5.67
C LEU A 98 2.02 -4.99 -5.43
N LEU A 99 3.32 -4.71 -5.57
CA LEU A 99 4.40 -5.64 -5.23
C LEU A 99 5.20 -5.09 -4.06
N TYR A 100 5.18 -5.82 -2.94
CA TYR A 100 6.00 -5.50 -1.78
C TYR A 100 7.14 -6.50 -1.63
N ILE A 101 8.38 -6.00 -1.64
CA ILE A 101 9.58 -6.84 -1.53
C ILE A 101 10.19 -6.66 -0.15
N THR A 102 10.44 -7.76 0.55
CA THR A 102 11.08 -7.79 1.87
C THR A 102 12.19 -8.83 1.91
N PRO A 103 13.33 -8.53 2.56
CA PRO A 103 14.48 -9.45 2.58
C PRO A 103 14.26 -10.68 3.47
N LEU A 104 13.36 -10.62 4.46
CA LEU A 104 13.14 -11.69 5.43
C LEU A 104 11.75 -12.32 5.25
N ARG A 105 11.71 -13.66 5.26
CA ARG A 105 10.46 -14.44 5.13
C ARG A 105 9.46 -14.15 6.25
N ALA A 106 9.95 -13.97 7.48
CA ALA A 106 9.11 -13.62 8.62
C ALA A 106 8.39 -12.28 8.40
N LEU A 107 9.13 -11.25 7.97
CA LEU A 107 8.54 -9.94 7.64
C LEU A 107 7.48 -10.03 6.55
N GLY A 108 7.65 -10.92 5.57
CA GLY A 108 6.64 -11.15 4.52
C GLY A 108 5.34 -11.73 5.07
N ARG A 109 5.42 -12.62 6.08
CA ARG A 109 4.22 -13.16 6.75
C ARG A 109 3.52 -12.11 7.59
N ASP A 110 4.28 -11.37 8.40
CA ASP A 110 3.73 -10.31 9.25
C ASP A 110 3.06 -9.22 8.41
N LEU A 111 3.68 -8.87 7.28
CA LEU A 111 3.10 -7.94 6.32
C LEU A 111 1.79 -8.45 5.73
N ALA A 112 1.74 -9.73 5.32
CA ALA A 112 0.53 -10.29 4.74
C ALA A 112 -0.62 -10.28 5.76
N VAL A 113 -0.36 -10.63 7.02
CA VAL A 113 -1.37 -10.53 8.11
C VAL A 113 -1.82 -9.07 8.27
N ALA A 114 -0.90 -8.12 8.32
CA ALA A 114 -1.21 -6.71 8.45
C ALA A 114 -2.05 -6.15 7.28
N LEU A 115 -1.89 -6.71 6.07
CA LEU A 115 -2.68 -6.33 4.90
C LEU A 115 -4.02 -7.04 4.83
N GLN A 116 -4.10 -8.30 5.25
CA GLN A 116 -5.34 -9.05 5.28
C GLN A 116 -6.35 -8.48 6.27
N GLN A 117 -5.88 -8.00 7.41
CA GLN A 117 -6.73 -7.43 8.46
C GLN A 117 -7.67 -6.32 7.95
N PRO A 118 -7.21 -5.23 7.31
CA PRO A 118 -8.11 -4.20 6.76
C PRO A 118 -8.98 -4.71 5.62
N ILE A 119 -8.46 -5.57 4.76
CA ILE A 119 -9.19 -6.14 3.63
C ILE A 119 -10.40 -6.95 4.12
N GLU A 120 -10.21 -7.82 5.10
CA GLU A 120 -11.28 -8.63 5.67
C GLU A 120 -12.26 -7.81 6.50
N ALA A 121 -11.74 -6.92 7.36
CA ALA A 121 -12.57 -6.09 8.23
C ALA A 121 -13.51 -5.15 7.46
N MET A 122 -13.06 -4.63 6.34
CA MET A 122 -13.82 -3.68 5.51
C MET A 122 -14.47 -4.34 4.29
N GLY A 123 -14.29 -5.65 4.09
CA GLY A 123 -14.83 -6.38 2.94
C GLY A 123 -14.30 -5.88 1.59
N TRP A 124 -13.06 -5.40 1.55
CA TRP A 124 -12.48 -4.90 0.29
C TRP A 124 -12.27 -6.06 -0.71
N PRO A 125 -12.57 -5.87 -1.99
CA PRO A 125 -12.45 -6.92 -3.02
C PRO A 125 -10.98 -7.08 -3.49
N LEU A 126 -10.06 -7.24 -2.55
CA LEU A 126 -8.62 -7.37 -2.78
C LEU A 126 -8.11 -8.71 -2.21
N ARG A 127 -7.05 -9.24 -2.78
CA ARG A 127 -6.41 -10.49 -2.34
C ARG A 127 -4.93 -10.28 -2.12
N VAL A 128 -4.42 -10.79 -1.01
CA VAL A 128 -2.98 -10.78 -0.68
C VAL A 128 -2.40 -12.15 -0.98
N GLY A 129 -1.25 -12.17 -1.66
CA GLY A 129 -0.49 -13.39 -1.90
C GLY A 129 0.96 -13.25 -1.41
N ILE A 130 1.49 -14.32 -0.84
CA ILE A 130 2.91 -14.41 -0.46
C ILE A 130 3.64 -15.29 -1.46
N ARG A 131 4.81 -14.83 -1.93
CA ARG A 131 5.70 -15.63 -2.77
C ARG A 131 7.12 -15.57 -2.26
N ASN A 132 7.63 -16.69 -1.79
CA ASN A 132 9.00 -16.84 -1.29
C ASN A 132 9.55 -18.23 -1.64
N GLY A 133 10.73 -18.58 -1.10
CA GLY A 133 11.35 -19.90 -1.33
C GLY A 133 10.51 -21.09 -0.85
N ASP A 134 9.68 -20.89 0.19
CA ASP A 134 8.87 -21.94 0.81
C ASP A 134 7.48 -22.08 0.17
N THR A 135 7.09 -21.20 -0.74
CA THR A 135 5.77 -21.23 -1.40
C THR A 135 5.64 -22.52 -2.22
N PRO A 136 4.65 -23.40 -1.93
CA PRO A 136 4.45 -24.67 -2.64
C PRO A 136 4.24 -24.45 -4.15
N SER A 137 4.66 -25.43 -4.97
CA SER A 137 4.55 -25.35 -6.43
C SER A 137 3.09 -25.19 -6.91
N ALA A 138 2.15 -25.86 -6.25
CA ALA A 138 0.73 -25.73 -6.54
C ALA A 138 0.22 -24.30 -6.34
N GLU A 139 0.65 -23.67 -5.24
CA GLU A 139 0.31 -22.26 -4.96
C GLU A 139 0.95 -21.31 -5.97
N ARG A 140 2.21 -21.53 -6.32
CA ARG A 140 2.89 -20.75 -7.37
C ARG A 140 2.15 -20.84 -8.71
N SER A 141 1.71 -22.03 -9.09
CA SER A 141 0.93 -22.25 -10.31
C SER A 141 -0.43 -21.55 -10.26
N ARG A 142 -1.09 -21.58 -9.10
CA ARG A 142 -2.36 -20.88 -8.87
C ARG A 142 -2.19 -19.36 -9.01
N GLN A 143 -1.14 -18.79 -8.40
CA GLN A 143 -0.83 -17.35 -8.47
C GLN A 143 -0.46 -16.89 -9.89
N ILE A 144 0.08 -17.78 -10.74
CA ILE A 144 0.34 -17.46 -12.16
C ILE A 144 -0.99 -17.39 -12.93
N LYS A 145 -1.91 -18.33 -12.70
CA LYS A 145 -3.20 -18.40 -13.41
C LYS A 145 -4.20 -17.34 -12.92
N LYS A 146 -4.17 -17.06 -11.62
CA LYS A 146 -5.06 -16.09 -10.96
C LYS A 146 -4.24 -15.29 -9.94
N PRO A 147 -3.48 -14.29 -10.38
CA PRO A 147 -2.62 -13.51 -9.49
C PRO A 147 -3.45 -12.75 -8.45
N PRO A 148 -2.92 -12.56 -7.21
CA PRO A 148 -3.43 -11.56 -6.28
C PRO A 148 -3.16 -10.13 -6.82
N GLU A 149 -3.80 -9.16 -6.29
CA GLU A 149 -3.63 -7.75 -6.64
C GLU A 149 -2.32 -7.10 -6.07
#